data_6724ba32109c70634294ba2feaa469e2
#
_entry.id   6724ba32109c70634294ba2feaa469e2
#
_cell.length_a   1.000
_cell.length_b   1.000
_cell.length_c   1.000
_cell.angle_alpha   90.00
_cell.angle_beta   90.00
_cell.angle_gamma   90.00
#
_symmetry.space_group_name_H-M   'P 1'
#
loop_
_entity.id
_entity.type
_entity.pdbx_description
1 polymer ?
#
loop_
_entity_poly.entity_id
_entity_poly.type
_entity_poly.pdbx_seq_one_letter_code
_entity_poly.pdbx_strand_id
1 'polypeptide(L)'
;FGGHAMAAGMSLPSTQLAAFRLAFEETLREWVPPEAYDAVLLTDGELSASELNEQTAYLIRDAGPWGQAFPEPLFEGEFLCLGQRLLKDKHIKFSLCHPDSNRVIDGIAFGVDRALWPNLKCERIRVAYRLDINRFRGMETLQLRIEAMQAL
;
A
#
# COMPACT_ATOMS: atom_id res chain seq x y z
N PHE A 1 6.38 20.85 25.13
CA PHE A 1 5.67 20.33 23.96
C PHE A 1 5.83 21.27 22.79
N GLY A 2 5.73 20.76 21.60
CA GLY A 2 5.70 21.55 20.37
C GLY A 2 5.00 20.76 19.27
N GLY A 3 4.47 21.44 18.27
CA GLY A 3 3.76 20.78 17.19
C GLY A 3 3.51 21.68 16.00
N HIS A 4 3.23 21.02 14.87
CA HIS A 4 2.74 21.58 13.62
C HIS A 4 1.49 20.81 13.21
N ALA A 5 0.83 21.22 12.14
CA ALA A 5 -0.40 20.58 11.68
C ALA A 5 -0.31 19.04 11.49
N MET A 6 0.89 18.54 11.16
CA MET A 6 1.12 17.13 10.83
C MET A 6 2.01 16.38 11.82
N ALA A 7 2.55 17.05 12.84
CA ALA A 7 3.44 16.40 13.81
C ALA A 7 3.46 17.16 15.14
N ALA A 8 3.42 16.43 16.24
CA ALA A 8 3.57 16.98 17.58
C ALA A 8 4.59 16.15 18.38
N GLY A 9 5.29 16.80 19.28
CA GLY A 9 6.25 16.16 20.18
C GLY A 9 6.11 16.68 21.60
N MET A 10 6.36 15.80 22.57
CA MET A 10 6.34 16.14 23.98
C MET A 10 7.35 15.30 24.76
N SER A 11 7.78 15.81 25.91
CA SER A 11 8.52 15.04 26.90
C SER A 11 7.60 14.67 28.05
N LEU A 12 7.63 13.39 28.43
CA LEU A 12 6.77 12.83 29.47
C LEU A 12 7.59 11.90 30.36
N PRO A 13 7.45 11.93 31.69
CA PRO A 13 8.01 10.92 32.55
C PRO A 13 7.48 9.53 32.20
N SER A 14 8.35 8.53 32.13
CA SER A 14 7.96 7.16 31.74
C SER A 14 6.86 6.58 32.64
N THR A 15 6.82 6.96 33.91
CA THR A 15 5.77 6.57 34.87
C THR A 15 4.38 7.11 34.53
N GLN A 16 4.28 8.17 33.72
CA GLN A 16 3.00 8.76 33.30
C GLN A 16 2.54 8.31 31.92
N LEU A 17 3.31 7.49 31.23
CA LEU A 17 2.98 7.05 29.87
C LEU A 17 1.63 6.32 29.79
N ALA A 18 1.32 5.47 30.76
CA ALA A 18 0.04 4.74 30.77
C ALA A 18 -1.15 5.67 30.97
N ALA A 19 -1.06 6.61 31.92
CA ALA A 19 -2.09 7.61 32.17
C ALA A 19 -2.28 8.53 30.95
N PHE A 20 -1.19 8.95 30.33
CA PHE A 20 -1.22 9.76 29.11
C PHE A 20 -1.94 9.03 27.96
N ARG A 21 -1.64 7.74 27.73
CA ARG A 21 -2.29 6.97 26.67
C ARG A 21 -3.82 6.92 26.85
N LEU A 22 -4.27 6.67 28.06
CA LEU A 22 -5.71 6.61 28.36
C LEU A 22 -6.38 7.97 28.13
N ALA A 23 -5.81 9.05 28.67
CA ALA A 23 -6.35 10.39 28.50
C ALA A 23 -6.33 10.85 27.04
N PHE A 24 -5.28 10.50 26.29
CA PHE A 24 -5.16 10.83 24.87
C PHE A 24 -6.21 10.08 24.04
N GLU A 25 -6.41 8.79 24.29
CA GLU A 25 -7.41 7.98 23.61
C GLU A 25 -8.83 8.47 23.92
N GLU A 26 -9.14 8.84 25.16
CA GLU A 26 -10.42 9.41 25.56
C GLU A 26 -10.69 10.75 24.86
N THR A 27 -9.71 11.63 24.84
CA THR A 27 -9.79 12.92 24.12
C THR A 27 -10.02 12.72 22.62
N LEU A 28 -9.30 11.77 22.00
CA LEU A 28 -9.49 11.48 20.58
C LEU A 28 -10.91 10.96 20.29
N ARG A 29 -11.45 10.09 21.13
CA ARG A 29 -12.82 9.58 20.97
C ARG A 29 -13.88 10.68 21.07
N GLU A 30 -13.62 11.70 21.88
CA GLU A 30 -14.52 12.85 22.01
C GLU A 30 -14.43 13.81 20.83
N TRP A 31 -13.23 14.04 20.31
CA TRP A 31 -12.97 15.11 19.32
C TRP A 31 -12.95 14.63 17.87
N VAL A 32 -12.68 13.37 17.65
CA VAL A 32 -12.53 12.80 16.30
C VAL A 32 -13.78 11.99 15.96
N PRO A 33 -14.51 12.34 14.90
CA PRO A 33 -15.71 11.61 14.51
C PRO A 33 -15.32 10.16 14.08
N PRO A 34 -16.20 9.18 14.34
CA PRO A 34 -15.92 7.76 14.06
C PRO A 34 -15.42 7.50 12.63
N GLU A 35 -15.97 8.22 11.65
CA GLU A 35 -15.64 8.09 10.24
C GLU A 35 -14.17 8.45 9.91
N ALA A 36 -13.54 9.27 10.76
CA ALA A 36 -12.14 9.64 10.60
C ALA A 36 -11.15 8.53 11.02
N TYR A 37 -11.66 7.47 11.68
CA TYR A 37 -10.86 6.28 11.99
C TYR A 37 -10.86 5.27 10.84
N ASP A 38 -11.75 5.42 9.86
CA ASP A 38 -11.75 4.57 8.69
C ASP A 38 -10.57 4.93 7.77
N ALA A 39 -9.72 3.96 7.52
CA ALA A 39 -8.62 4.13 6.59
C ALA A 39 -9.16 4.12 5.15
N VAL A 40 -9.48 5.30 4.62
CA VAL A 40 -9.92 5.45 3.24
C VAL A 40 -8.72 5.68 2.34
N LEU A 41 -8.56 4.82 1.33
CA LEU A 41 -7.62 5.02 0.22
C LEU A 41 -8.39 5.53 -1.00
N LEU A 42 -8.03 6.73 -1.45
CA LEU A 42 -8.53 7.25 -2.72
C LEU A 42 -7.67 6.69 -3.85
N THR A 43 -8.33 6.14 -4.86
CA THR A 43 -7.68 5.56 -6.04
C THR A 43 -8.09 6.32 -7.30
N ASP A 44 -7.25 6.26 -8.32
CA ASP A 44 -7.49 6.85 -9.64
C ASP A 44 -8.23 5.88 -10.58
N GLY A 45 -8.74 4.77 -10.02
CA GLY A 45 -9.49 3.74 -10.73
C GLY A 45 -8.65 2.56 -11.17
N GLU A 46 -9.18 1.75 -12.07
CA GLU A 46 -8.55 0.53 -12.57
C GLU A 46 -7.80 0.80 -13.88
N LEU A 47 -6.68 0.10 -14.05
CA LEU A 47 -5.99 0.01 -15.34
C LEU A 47 -6.43 -1.25 -16.07
N SER A 48 -6.68 -1.14 -17.35
CA SER A 48 -6.92 -2.30 -18.22
C SER A 48 -5.67 -3.17 -18.34
N ALA A 49 -5.87 -4.43 -18.77
CA ALA A 49 -4.76 -5.35 -19.01
C ALA A 49 -3.70 -4.80 -20.00
N SER A 50 -4.13 -3.99 -20.96
CA SER A 50 -3.24 -3.36 -21.96
C SER A 50 -2.44 -2.19 -21.41
N GLU A 51 -2.92 -1.53 -20.36
CA GLU A 51 -2.24 -0.41 -19.69
C GLU A 51 -1.24 -0.88 -18.62
N LEU A 52 -1.35 -2.13 -18.17
CA LEU A 52 -0.41 -2.75 -17.23
C LEU A 52 0.89 -3.13 -17.94
N ASN A 53 1.69 -2.13 -18.31
CA ASN A 53 2.94 -2.30 -19.05
C ASN A 53 4.03 -1.31 -18.58
N GLU A 54 5.26 -1.55 -18.99
CA GLU A 54 6.43 -0.75 -18.62
C GLU A 54 6.33 0.68 -19.17
N GLN A 55 5.73 0.87 -20.35
CA GLN A 55 5.57 2.20 -20.96
C GLN A 55 4.67 3.10 -20.10
N THR A 56 3.55 2.58 -19.60
CA THR A 56 2.65 3.30 -18.68
C THR A 56 3.38 3.66 -17.38
N ALA A 57 4.15 2.72 -16.82
CA ALA A 57 4.94 3.01 -15.62
C ALA A 57 5.96 4.12 -15.84
N TYR A 58 6.63 4.17 -16.99
CA TYR A 58 7.53 5.25 -17.34
C TYR A 58 6.81 6.59 -17.54
N LEU A 59 5.67 6.60 -18.23
CA LEU A 59 4.87 7.82 -18.42
C LEU A 59 4.47 8.43 -17.08
N ILE A 60 3.98 7.62 -16.14
CA ILE A 60 3.61 8.09 -14.80
C ILE A 60 4.83 8.61 -14.06
N ARG A 61 5.92 7.85 -14.01
CA ARG A 61 7.16 8.27 -13.34
C ARG A 61 7.67 9.63 -13.87
N ASP A 62 7.63 9.83 -15.20
CA ASP A 62 8.18 11.00 -15.86
C ASP A 62 7.19 12.18 -15.90
N ALA A 63 5.90 11.95 -15.56
CA ALA A 63 4.88 13.00 -15.44
C ALA A 63 5.03 13.85 -14.15
N GLY A 64 5.85 13.39 -13.17
CA GLY A 64 6.14 14.16 -11.96
C GLY A 64 6.77 15.53 -12.20
N PRO A 65 7.06 16.30 -11.14
CA PRO A 65 7.34 15.80 -9.78
C PRO A 65 6.08 15.55 -8.95
N TRP A 66 6.00 14.37 -8.36
CA TRP A 66 4.96 14.00 -7.40
C TRP A 66 5.30 14.52 -6.00
N GLY A 67 4.28 14.90 -5.24
CA GLY A 67 4.47 15.43 -3.88
C GLY A 67 3.19 15.46 -3.07
N GLN A 68 3.23 16.07 -1.88
CA GLN A 68 2.12 16.05 -0.93
C GLN A 68 0.81 16.62 -1.48
N ALA A 69 0.86 17.71 -2.28
CA ALA A 69 -0.32 18.33 -2.89
C ALA A 69 -0.62 17.80 -4.30
N PHE A 70 0.21 16.91 -4.81
CA PHE A 70 0.07 16.26 -6.12
C PHE A 70 0.65 14.85 -6.03
N PRO A 71 -0.07 13.90 -5.40
CA PRO A 71 0.43 12.55 -5.15
C PRO A 71 0.57 11.76 -6.45
N GLU A 72 1.51 10.83 -6.44
CA GLU A 72 1.63 9.84 -7.50
C GLU A 72 0.34 9.01 -7.61
N PRO A 73 -0.18 8.73 -8.82
CA PRO A 73 -1.39 7.96 -9.01
C PRO A 73 -1.37 6.62 -8.26
N LEU A 74 -2.50 6.31 -7.63
CA LEU A 74 -2.76 5.05 -6.95
C LEU A 74 -3.92 4.36 -7.66
N PHE A 75 -3.66 3.21 -8.23
CA PHE A 75 -4.66 2.42 -8.93
C PHE A 75 -5.20 1.31 -8.05
N GLU A 76 -6.37 0.79 -8.39
CA GLU A 76 -6.90 -0.43 -7.80
C GLU A 76 -7.20 -1.47 -8.89
N GLY A 77 -7.40 -2.71 -8.50
CA GLY A 77 -7.81 -3.75 -9.43
C GLY A 77 -7.85 -5.14 -8.78
N GLU A 78 -8.54 -6.04 -9.44
CA GLU A 78 -8.62 -7.43 -9.06
C GLU A 78 -7.69 -8.27 -9.92
N PHE A 79 -6.97 -9.18 -9.27
CA PHE A 79 -6.00 -10.05 -9.92
C PHE A 79 -6.17 -11.50 -9.47
N LEU A 80 -5.83 -12.43 -10.36
CA LEU A 80 -5.58 -13.82 -10.00
C LEU A 80 -4.25 -13.88 -9.25
N CYS A 81 -4.25 -14.51 -8.08
CA CYS A 81 -3.06 -14.68 -7.24
C CYS A 81 -2.43 -16.03 -7.54
N LEU A 82 -1.44 -16.05 -8.43
CA LEU A 82 -0.77 -17.27 -8.87
C LEU A 82 0.31 -17.76 -7.91
N GLY A 83 0.81 -16.88 -7.05
CA GLY A 83 1.83 -17.24 -6.09
C GLY A 83 2.14 -16.14 -5.10
N GLN A 84 2.63 -16.55 -3.93
CA GLN A 84 3.02 -15.68 -2.84
C GLN A 84 4.35 -16.18 -2.27
N ARG A 85 5.31 -15.29 -2.09
CA ARG A 85 6.60 -15.59 -1.48
C ARG A 85 6.96 -14.55 -0.42
N LEU A 86 7.17 -15.00 0.80
CA LEU A 86 7.63 -14.17 1.89
C LEU A 86 9.09 -13.76 1.69
N LEU A 87 9.38 -12.47 1.90
CA LEU A 87 10.72 -11.89 1.82
C LEU A 87 11.07 -11.24 3.16
N LYS A 88 12.24 -11.60 3.73
CA LYS A 88 12.80 -11.01 4.95
C LYS A 88 11.79 -10.94 6.11
N ASP A 89 10.88 -11.90 6.21
CA ASP A 89 9.83 -12.00 7.23
C ASP A 89 8.89 -10.79 7.38
N LYS A 90 8.90 -9.85 6.45
CA LYS A 90 8.14 -8.60 6.52
C LYS A 90 7.42 -8.22 5.23
N HIS A 91 7.81 -8.80 4.10
CA HIS A 91 7.31 -8.39 2.80
C HIS A 91 6.83 -9.60 2.04
N ILE A 92 5.92 -9.41 1.11
CA ILE A 92 5.48 -10.49 0.22
C ILE A 92 5.68 -10.07 -1.21
N LYS A 93 6.29 -10.96 -1.98
CA LYS A 93 6.29 -10.92 -3.42
C LYS A 93 5.15 -11.78 -3.94
N PHE A 94 4.31 -11.18 -4.77
CA PHE A 94 3.22 -11.82 -5.45
C PHE A 94 3.56 -12.10 -6.91
N SER A 95 2.99 -13.16 -7.46
CA SER A 95 2.86 -13.37 -8.90
C SER A 95 1.38 -13.20 -9.23
N LEU A 96 1.02 -12.12 -9.91
CA LEU A 96 -0.34 -11.69 -10.19
C LEU A 96 -0.64 -11.78 -11.68
N CYS A 97 -1.90 -12.02 -12.03
CA CYS A 97 -2.35 -11.99 -13.41
C CYS A 97 -3.67 -11.22 -13.50
N HIS A 98 -3.74 -10.24 -14.40
CA HIS A 98 -5.01 -9.56 -14.67
C HIS A 98 -6.01 -10.56 -15.28
N PRO A 99 -7.32 -10.55 -14.90
CA PRO A 99 -8.31 -11.52 -15.41
C PRO A 99 -8.38 -11.57 -16.95
N ASP A 100 -8.19 -10.44 -17.62
CA ASP A 100 -8.25 -10.32 -19.08
C ASP A 100 -6.88 -10.47 -19.75
N SER A 101 -5.91 -11.10 -19.10
CA SER A 101 -4.56 -11.27 -19.61
C SER A 101 -3.99 -12.64 -19.23
N ASN A 102 -2.97 -13.07 -19.95
CA ASN A 102 -2.14 -14.22 -19.57
C ASN A 102 -0.74 -13.79 -19.07
N ARG A 103 -0.50 -12.47 -18.98
CA ARG A 103 0.77 -11.94 -18.50
C ARG A 103 0.85 -11.99 -16.99
N VAL A 104 1.89 -12.61 -16.48
CA VAL A 104 2.20 -12.59 -15.05
C VAL A 104 2.97 -11.31 -14.72
N ILE A 105 2.51 -10.61 -13.70
CA ILE A 105 3.11 -9.36 -13.21
C ILE A 105 3.53 -9.59 -11.76
N ASP A 106 4.75 -9.17 -11.43
CA ASP A 106 5.23 -9.20 -10.05
C ASP A 106 4.54 -8.09 -9.21
N GLY A 107 4.08 -8.44 -8.03
CA GLY A 107 3.63 -7.48 -7.00
C GLY A 107 4.54 -7.54 -5.79
N ILE A 108 4.75 -6.41 -5.12
CA ILE A 108 5.47 -6.35 -3.84
C ILE A 108 4.65 -5.57 -2.81
N ALA A 109 4.37 -6.21 -1.67
CA ALA A 109 3.78 -5.59 -0.49
C ALA A 109 4.79 -5.53 0.65
N PHE A 110 4.98 -4.36 1.23
CA PHE A 110 5.92 -4.12 2.32
C PHE A 110 5.19 -4.10 3.67
N GLY A 111 5.85 -4.59 4.73
CA GLY A 111 5.35 -4.48 6.10
C GLY A 111 4.04 -5.21 6.36
N VAL A 112 3.81 -6.36 5.73
CA VAL A 112 2.56 -7.10 5.83
C VAL A 112 2.33 -7.67 7.22
N ASP A 113 1.05 -7.76 7.61
CA ASP A 113 0.65 -8.48 8.81
C ASP A 113 0.83 -9.98 8.60
N ARG A 114 1.70 -10.60 9.40
CA ARG A 114 2.03 -12.03 9.37
C ARG A 114 0.89 -12.93 9.83
N ALA A 115 -0.09 -12.40 10.54
CA ALA A 115 -1.29 -13.15 10.91
C ALA A 115 -2.25 -13.34 9.73
N LEU A 116 -2.21 -12.44 8.75
CA LEU A 116 -3.07 -12.44 7.58
C LEU A 116 -2.37 -12.95 6.31
N TRP A 117 -1.05 -12.71 6.19
CA TRP A 117 -0.28 -12.99 4.99
C TRP A 117 1.05 -13.71 5.28
N PRO A 118 1.52 -14.66 4.43
CA PRO A 118 0.88 -15.10 3.18
C PRO A 118 -0.42 -15.89 3.40
N ASN A 119 -1.42 -15.65 2.55
CA ASN A 119 -2.67 -16.40 2.51
C ASN A 119 -2.67 -17.37 1.33
N LEU A 120 -2.23 -18.60 1.54
CA LEU A 120 -2.09 -19.62 0.49
C LEU A 120 -3.42 -20.10 -0.10
N LYS A 121 -4.56 -19.74 0.50
CA LYS A 121 -5.89 -20.03 -0.03
C LYS A 121 -6.44 -18.90 -0.91
N CYS A 122 -5.72 -17.79 -1.00
CA CYS A 122 -6.12 -16.65 -1.79
C CYS A 122 -5.88 -16.92 -3.28
N GLU A 123 -6.95 -17.17 -4.04
CA GLU A 123 -6.92 -17.34 -5.49
C GLU A 123 -7.14 -16.02 -6.24
N ARG A 124 -7.86 -15.09 -5.63
CA ARG A 124 -8.12 -13.73 -6.15
C ARG A 124 -7.84 -12.70 -5.07
N ILE A 125 -7.28 -11.60 -5.50
CA ILE A 125 -6.90 -10.50 -4.62
C ILE A 125 -7.30 -9.17 -5.23
N ARG A 126 -7.89 -8.28 -4.43
CA ARG A 126 -8.02 -6.86 -4.76
C ARG A 126 -6.84 -6.14 -4.16
N VAL A 127 -6.19 -5.31 -4.94
CA VAL A 127 -5.03 -4.53 -4.50
C VAL A 127 -5.18 -3.06 -4.88
N ALA A 128 -4.71 -2.16 -3.99
CA ALA A 128 -4.39 -0.79 -4.34
C ALA A 128 -2.88 -0.73 -4.58
N TYR A 129 -2.46 -0.20 -5.73
CA TYR A 129 -1.07 -0.31 -6.18
C TYR A 129 -0.61 0.91 -6.99
N ARG A 130 0.72 1.09 -7.01
CA ARG A 130 1.40 2.00 -7.95
C ARG A 130 2.20 1.17 -8.94
N LEU A 131 2.36 1.69 -10.16
CA LEU A 131 3.24 1.07 -11.14
C LEU A 131 4.70 1.41 -10.80
N ASP A 132 5.56 0.40 -10.85
CA ASP A 132 6.99 0.56 -10.61
C ASP A 132 7.80 -0.27 -11.64
N ILE A 133 9.06 0.08 -11.83
CA ILE A 133 9.98 -0.66 -12.69
C ILE A 133 11.03 -1.34 -11.82
N ASN A 134 10.91 -2.65 -11.73
CA ASN A 134 11.92 -3.46 -11.08
C ASN A 134 13.14 -3.63 -11.99
N ARG A 135 14.31 -3.20 -11.51
CA ARG A 135 15.59 -3.33 -12.20
C ARG A 135 16.42 -4.43 -11.55
N PHE A 136 16.53 -5.55 -12.21
CA PHE A 136 17.29 -6.66 -11.69
C PHE A 136 18.14 -7.32 -12.79
N ARG A 137 19.45 -7.44 -12.56
CA ARG A 137 20.43 -8.03 -13.49
C ARG A 137 20.38 -7.46 -14.91
N GLY A 138 20.17 -6.15 -15.03
CA GLY A 138 20.11 -5.46 -16.32
C GLY A 138 18.77 -5.61 -17.06
N MET A 139 17.81 -6.32 -16.50
CA MET A 139 16.43 -6.40 -17.00
C MET A 139 15.53 -5.42 -16.24
N GLU A 140 14.62 -4.81 -16.97
CA GLU A 140 13.56 -3.95 -16.43
C GLU A 140 12.23 -4.64 -16.66
N THR A 141 11.44 -4.75 -15.60
CA THR A 141 10.12 -5.39 -15.64
C THR A 141 9.12 -4.57 -14.86
N LEU A 142 7.87 -4.55 -15.33
CA LEU A 142 6.77 -3.98 -14.57
C LEU A 142 6.63 -4.69 -13.22
N GLN A 143 6.46 -3.91 -12.16
CA GLN A 143 6.13 -4.39 -10.82
C GLN A 143 4.99 -3.54 -10.24
N LEU A 144 4.06 -4.17 -9.55
CA LEU A 144 3.03 -3.47 -8.76
C LEU A 144 3.54 -3.27 -7.34
N ARG A 145 3.72 -2.02 -6.92
CA ARG A 145 3.99 -1.68 -5.53
C ARG A 145 2.66 -1.58 -4.79
N ILE A 146 2.35 -2.62 -4.01
CA ILE A 146 1.06 -2.78 -3.34
C ILE A 146 1.06 -1.98 -2.05
N GLU A 147 0.09 -1.08 -1.91
CA GLU A 147 -0.14 -0.23 -0.73
C GLU A 147 -1.21 -0.82 0.20
N ALA A 148 -2.24 -1.45 -0.39
CA ALA A 148 -3.27 -2.18 0.35
C ALA A 148 -3.72 -3.41 -0.42
N MET A 149 -4.24 -4.42 0.29
CA MET A 149 -4.67 -5.67 -0.31
C MET A 149 -5.73 -6.39 0.51
N GLN A 150 -6.62 -7.07 -0.20
CA GLN A 150 -7.71 -7.86 0.37
C GLN A 150 -7.85 -9.16 -0.43
N ALA A 151 -7.88 -10.30 0.24
CA ALA A 151 -8.26 -11.57 -0.37
C ALA A 151 -9.77 -11.56 -0.67
N LEU A 152 -10.16 -12.08 -1.85
CA LEU A 152 -11.53 -12.20 -2.31
C LEU A 152 -12.04 -13.62 -2.22
#